data_f0e402af9489366468a0964fe9ec6125
#
_entry.id   f0e402af9489366468a0964fe9ec6125
#
_cell.length_a   1.000
_cell.length_b   1.000
_cell.length_c   1.000
_cell.angle_alpha   90.00
_cell.angle_beta   90.00
_cell.angle_gamma   90.00
#
_symmetry.space_group_name_H-M   'P 1'
#
loop_
_entity.id
_entity.type
_entity.pdbx_description
1 polymer ?
#
loop_
_entity_poly.entity_id
_entity_poly.type
_entity_poly.pdbx_seq_one_letter_code
_entity_poly.pdbx_strand_id
1 'polypeptide(L)'
;MAPDDSAIPARVVTSLPLAFTAGAAVGALGGMIGLGGAEFRLPLLIGLFGFAALAAVILNKAMSLIVVLTALPARLATVPPADLGAHWTVVVNLLAGSLLGAWAGASWAVRMRGATLYKVLAALMVLMAAALVLTHTATVGALPLPGPVRAVAGVAAGFGIGVVAAIMGVAGGELLIPTIVLLYAIDIKVAGSLSLLVSLPTMLVAFARYSRDGSFAVLRSNLRFTVTMVAGSIAGALLGGLLLGVIPDRVLIPALAVILLISAAKLARHAPPDARQAGLPDN
;
A
#
# COMPACT_ATOMS: atom_id res chain seq x y z
N MET A 1 34.28 -21.23 -13.05
CA MET A 1 33.47 -21.05 -11.85
C MET A 1 32.02 -20.95 -12.33
N ALA A 2 31.28 -22.05 -12.28
CA ALA A 2 29.91 -22.13 -12.77
C ALA A 2 29.00 -21.34 -11.82
N PRO A 3 27.98 -20.58 -12.30
CA PRO A 3 27.00 -19.94 -11.43
C PRO A 3 26.19 -21.01 -10.73
N ASP A 4 26.03 -20.85 -9.43
CA ASP A 4 25.22 -21.71 -8.56
C ASP A 4 23.73 -21.65 -8.98
N ASP A 5 23.30 -22.73 -9.61
CA ASP A 5 21.94 -22.88 -10.21
C ASP A 5 20.93 -23.46 -9.21
N SER A 6 21.19 -23.35 -7.90
CA SER A 6 20.37 -23.97 -6.84
C SER A 6 19.23 -23.09 -6.27
N ALA A 7 19.02 -21.89 -6.79
CA ALA A 7 17.81 -21.13 -6.50
C ALA A 7 16.74 -21.47 -7.53
N ILE A 8 16.02 -22.61 -7.34
CA ILE A 8 14.78 -22.88 -8.09
C ILE A 8 13.86 -21.68 -7.89
N PRO A 9 13.58 -20.86 -8.93
CA PRO A 9 12.64 -19.77 -8.78
C PRO A 9 11.31 -20.39 -8.41
N ALA A 10 10.72 -19.97 -7.29
CA ALA A 10 9.37 -20.35 -6.94
C ALA A 10 8.50 -20.15 -8.19
N ARG A 11 7.83 -21.23 -8.63
CA ARG A 11 7.08 -21.27 -9.89
C ARG A 11 6.03 -20.15 -9.85
N VAL A 12 6.27 -19.08 -10.59
CA VAL A 12 5.33 -17.96 -10.67
C VAL A 12 4.06 -18.47 -11.36
N VAL A 13 2.96 -18.50 -10.63
CA VAL A 13 1.66 -18.92 -11.15
C VAL A 13 1.02 -17.75 -11.86
N THR A 14 1.04 -17.73 -13.19
CA THR A 14 0.46 -16.66 -14.03
C THR A 14 -0.91 -16.99 -14.59
N SER A 15 -1.72 -17.81 -13.91
CA SER A 15 -3.08 -18.10 -14.31
C SER A 15 -3.94 -16.84 -14.36
N LEU A 16 -4.37 -16.42 -15.54
CA LEU A 16 -5.18 -15.21 -15.74
C LEU A 16 -6.53 -15.26 -15.03
N PRO A 17 -7.30 -16.38 -15.07
CA PRO A 17 -8.55 -16.47 -14.31
C PRO A 17 -8.31 -16.29 -12.80
N LEU A 18 -7.26 -16.90 -12.26
CA LEU A 18 -6.90 -16.76 -10.84
C LEU A 18 -6.47 -15.32 -10.52
N ALA A 19 -5.74 -14.65 -11.43
CA ALA A 19 -5.37 -13.25 -11.26
C ALA A 19 -6.58 -12.32 -11.23
N PHE A 20 -7.56 -12.56 -12.12
CA PHE A 20 -8.80 -11.79 -12.13
C PHE A 20 -9.61 -12.00 -10.86
N THR A 21 -9.86 -13.26 -10.45
CA THR A 21 -10.65 -13.56 -9.24
C THR A 21 -9.97 -13.07 -7.96
N ALA A 22 -8.66 -13.24 -7.85
CA ALA A 22 -7.88 -12.67 -6.73
C ALA A 22 -7.94 -11.15 -6.71
N GLY A 23 -7.81 -10.51 -7.87
CA GLY A 23 -7.99 -9.07 -8.02
C GLY A 23 -9.39 -8.61 -7.62
N ALA A 24 -10.43 -9.32 -8.06
CA ALA A 24 -11.82 -9.02 -7.73
C ALA A 24 -12.11 -9.19 -6.23
N ALA A 25 -11.60 -10.25 -5.60
CA ALA A 25 -11.75 -10.44 -4.16
C ALA A 25 -11.07 -9.30 -3.35
N VAL A 26 -9.82 -8.97 -3.69
CA VAL A 26 -9.09 -7.85 -3.06
C VAL A 26 -9.78 -6.53 -3.31
N GLY A 27 -10.24 -6.30 -4.55
CA GLY A 27 -10.98 -5.10 -4.92
C GLY A 27 -12.29 -4.96 -4.13
N ALA A 28 -13.04 -6.06 -3.96
CA ALA A 28 -14.27 -6.06 -3.19
C ALA A 28 -14.01 -5.73 -1.71
N LEU A 29 -13.00 -6.34 -1.08
CA LEU A 29 -12.58 -6.01 0.28
C LEU A 29 -12.18 -4.53 0.41
N GLY A 30 -11.35 -4.04 -0.51
CA GLY A 30 -10.93 -2.65 -0.53
C GLY A 30 -12.06 -1.67 -0.83
N GLY A 31 -13.00 -2.05 -1.69
CA GLY A 31 -14.21 -1.27 -2.02
C GLY A 31 -15.15 -1.11 -0.84
N MET A 32 -15.37 -2.17 -0.06
CA MET A 32 -16.19 -2.14 1.16
C MET A 32 -15.63 -1.19 2.24
N ILE A 33 -14.30 -0.98 2.28
CA ILE A 33 -13.66 -0.07 3.22
C ILE A 33 -13.42 1.31 2.61
N GLY A 34 -13.50 1.42 1.27
CA GLY A 34 -13.19 2.65 0.55
C GLY A 34 -11.68 2.95 0.36
N LEU A 35 -10.81 1.96 0.55
CA LEU A 35 -9.34 2.12 0.60
C LEU A 35 -8.59 1.49 -0.58
N GLY A 36 -9.25 0.73 -1.45
CA GLY A 36 -8.64 0.17 -2.67
C GLY A 36 -7.95 -1.19 -2.53
N GLY A 37 -7.70 -1.71 -1.33
CA GLY A 37 -7.28 -3.08 -1.04
C GLY A 37 -5.85 -3.46 -1.46
N ALA A 38 -4.99 -2.50 -1.73
CA ALA A 38 -3.63 -2.75 -2.17
C ALA A 38 -2.78 -3.53 -1.15
N GLU A 39 -3.05 -3.33 0.14
CA GLU A 39 -2.43 -4.01 1.28
C GLU A 39 -2.75 -5.51 1.29
N PHE A 40 -3.93 -5.92 0.84
CA PHE A 40 -4.32 -7.33 0.72
C PHE A 40 -3.77 -7.99 -0.55
N ARG A 41 -3.47 -7.19 -1.59
CA ARG A 41 -2.91 -7.69 -2.85
C ARG A 41 -1.46 -8.14 -2.70
N LEU A 42 -0.67 -7.41 -1.93
CA LEU A 42 0.75 -7.71 -1.74
C LEU A 42 1.01 -9.14 -1.20
N PRO A 43 0.36 -9.62 -0.12
CA PRO A 43 0.53 -10.99 0.33
C PRO A 43 0.06 -12.04 -0.67
N LEU A 44 -0.94 -11.75 -1.51
CA LEU A 44 -1.35 -12.66 -2.57
C LEU A 44 -0.31 -12.76 -3.67
N LEU A 45 0.30 -11.64 -4.07
CA LEU A 45 1.38 -11.64 -5.05
C LEU A 45 2.56 -12.51 -4.60
N ILE A 46 2.91 -12.43 -3.32
CA ILE A 46 4.01 -13.20 -2.76
C ILE A 46 3.60 -14.64 -2.46
N GLY A 47 2.51 -14.84 -1.70
CA GLY A 47 2.14 -16.13 -1.14
C GLY A 47 1.36 -17.05 -2.07
N LEU A 48 0.54 -16.51 -2.99
CA LEU A 48 -0.26 -17.28 -3.93
C LEU A 48 0.38 -17.37 -5.31
N PHE A 49 0.90 -16.24 -5.80
CA PHE A 49 1.48 -16.16 -7.15
C PHE A 49 2.99 -16.43 -7.17
N GLY A 50 3.68 -16.40 -6.02
CA GLY A 50 5.10 -16.75 -5.91
C GLY A 50 6.07 -15.67 -6.39
N PHE A 51 5.64 -14.42 -6.49
CA PHE A 51 6.54 -13.32 -6.83
C PHE A 51 7.53 -13.04 -5.70
N ALA A 52 8.79 -12.76 -6.04
CA ALA A 52 9.77 -12.27 -5.09
C ALA A 52 9.30 -10.93 -4.48
N ALA A 53 9.70 -10.64 -3.23
CA ALA A 53 9.18 -9.49 -2.47
C ALA A 53 9.27 -8.17 -3.23
N LEU A 54 10.43 -7.83 -3.81
CA LEU A 54 10.59 -6.59 -4.57
C LEU A 54 9.73 -6.56 -5.84
N ALA A 55 9.66 -7.67 -6.57
CA ALA A 55 8.80 -7.80 -7.74
C ALA A 55 7.33 -7.59 -7.38
N ALA A 56 6.86 -8.21 -6.29
CA ALA A 56 5.50 -8.04 -5.78
C ALA A 56 5.20 -6.58 -5.39
N VAL A 57 6.14 -5.89 -4.73
CA VAL A 57 6.01 -4.46 -4.38
C VAL A 57 5.85 -3.60 -5.63
N ILE A 58 6.68 -3.82 -6.66
CA ILE A 58 6.64 -3.03 -7.91
C ILE A 58 5.33 -3.28 -8.66
N LEU A 59 4.91 -4.54 -8.80
CA LEU A 59 3.63 -4.90 -9.42
C LEU A 59 2.47 -4.30 -8.64
N ASN A 60 2.48 -4.41 -7.30
CA ASN A 60 1.46 -3.83 -6.44
C ASN A 60 1.38 -2.30 -6.59
N LYS A 61 2.53 -1.62 -6.66
CA LYS A 61 2.59 -0.17 -6.88
C LYS A 61 1.97 0.23 -8.22
N ALA A 62 2.32 -0.47 -9.31
CA ALA A 62 1.76 -0.21 -10.63
C ALA A 62 0.24 -0.42 -10.66
N MET A 63 -0.24 -1.53 -10.11
CA MET A 63 -1.66 -1.83 -10.02
C MET A 63 -2.41 -0.80 -9.15
N SER A 64 -1.84 -0.41 -8.00
CA SER A 64 -2.43 0.58 -7.11
C SER A 64 -2.51 1.95 -7.77
N LEU A 65 -1.50 2.35 -8.55
CA LEU A 65 -1.52 3.62 -9.29
C LEU A 65 -2.69 3.65 -10.29
N ILE A 66 -2.92 2.56 -11.02
CA ILE A 66 -4.03 2.49 -11.98
C ILE A 66 -5.38 2.54 -11.23
N VAL A 67 -5.52 1.80 -10.12
CA VAL A 67 -6.76 1.80 -9.31
C VAL A 67 -7.04 3.21 -8.75
N VAL A 68 -6.03 3.89 -8.22
CA VAL A 68 -6.18 5.26 -7.70
C VAL A 68 -6.56 6.24 -8.81
N LEU A 69 -5.92 6.14 -9.99
CA LEU A 69 -6.26 6.99 -11.13
C LEU A 69 -7.70 6.77 -11.61
N THR A 70 -8.22 5.55 -11.55
CA THR A 70 -9.61 5.26 -11.90
C THR A 70 -10.60 5.70 -10.83
N ALA A 71 -10.22 5.68 -9.54
CA ALA A 71 -11.07 6.10 -8.44
C ALA A 71 -11.12 7.63 -8.26
N LEU A 72 -10.07 8.34 -8.67
CA LEU A 72 -9.91 9.77 -8.45
C LEU A 72 -11.08 10.61 -9.02
N PRO A 73 -11.52 10.43 -10.29
CA PRO A 73 -12.65 11.22 -10.84
C PRO A 73 -13.93 11.05 -10.03
N ALA A 74 -14.24 9.82 -9.62
CA ALA A 74 -15.45 9.55 -8.81
C ALA A 74 -15.38 10.23 -7.44
N ARG A 75 -14.22 10.23 -6.81
CA ARG A 75 -14.01 10.91 -5.51
C ARG A 75 -14.06 12.43 -5.63
N LEU A 76 -13.43 13.00 -6.65
CA LEU A 76 -13.47 14.44 -6.91
C LEU A 76 -14.87 14.93 -7.25
N ALA A 77 -15.72 14.09 -7.83
CA ALA A 77 -17.14 14.42 -8.09
C ALA A 77 -18.01 14.43 -6.82
N THR A 78 -17.58 13.79 -5.73
CA THR A 78 -18.35 13.71 -4.48
C THR A 78 -18.02 14.80 -3.46
N VAL A 79 -16.91 15.51 -3.62
CA VAL A 79 -16.47 16.60 -2.72
C VAL A 79 -16.37 17.89 -3.51
N PRO A 80 -17.02 18.98 -3.06
CA PRO A 80 -16.94 20.27 -3.74
C PRO A 80 -15.50 20.75 -3.89
N PRO A 81 -15.10 21.27 -5.06
CA PRO A 81 -13.73 21.78 -5.27
C PRO A 81 -13.35 22.89 -4.28
N ALA A 82 -14.33 23.66 -3.78
CA ALA A 82 -14.12 24.69 -2.77
C ALA A 82 -13.59 24.10 -1.45
N ASP A 83 -14.09 22.94 -1.01
CA ASP A 83 -13.65 22.28 0.21
C ASP A 83 -12.21 21.75 0.08
N LEU A 84 -11.85 21.26 -1.11
CA LEU A 84 -10.49 20.84 -1.41
C LEU A 84 -9.53 22.04 -1.42
N GLY A 85 -9.97 23.17 -2.00
CA GLY A 85 -9.20 24.42 -2.04
C GLY A 85 -8.98 25.02 -0.65
N ALA A 86 -9.98 24.94 0.24
CA ALA A 86 -9.86 25.42 1.61
C ALA A 86 -8.76 24.67 2.43
N HIS A 87 -8.49 23.42 2.08
CA HIS A 87 -7.53 22.58 2.80
C HIS A 87 -6.22 22.32 2.03
N TRP A 88 -5.92 23.16 1.03
CA TRP A 88 -4.71 23.00 0.20
C TRP A 88 -3.41 23.00 1.01
N THR A 89 -3.34 23.78 2.07
CA THR A 89 -2.18 23.84 2.97
C THR A 89 -1.87 22.49 3.62
N VAL A 90 -2.90 21.70 3.93
CA VAL A 90 -2.75 20.35 4.48
C VAL A 90 -2.14 19.40 3.44
N VAL A 91 -2.61 19.48 2.20
CA VAL A 91 -2.06 18.69 1.09
C VAL A 91 -0.58 19.01 0.89
N VAL A 92 -0.21 20.29 0.79
CA VAL A 92 1.19 20.71 0.60
C VAL A 92 2.06 20.28 1.78
N ASN A 93 1.57 20.41 3.01
CA ASN A 93 2.30 20.03 4.21
C ASN A 93 2.61 18.51 4.23
N LEU A 94 1.61 17.67 3.98
CA LEU A 94 1.81 16.22 3.91
C LEU A 94 2.66 15.81 2.70
N LEU A 95 2.49 16.46 1.55
CA LEU A 95 3.30 16.20 0.35
C LEU A 95 4.78 16.50 0.59
N ALA A 96 5.11 17.59 1.28
CA ALA A 96 6.49 17.95 1.58
C ALA A 96 7.24 16.79 2.25
N GLY A 97 6.58 16.10 3.19
CA GLY A 97 7.14 14.90 3.81
C GLY A 97 7.05 13.68 2.92
N SER A 98 5.87 13.39 2.35
CA SER A 98 5.60 12.12 1.70
C SER A 98 6.38 11.90 0.41
N LEU A 99 6.68 12.95 -0.35
CA LEU A 99 7.52 12.85 -1.55
C LEU A 99 8.95 12.43 -1.19
N LEU A 100 9.53 13.05 -0.15
CA LEU A 100 10.85 12.68 0.38
C LEU A 100 10.83 11.26 0.94
N GLY A 101 9.80 10.93 1.72
CA GLY A 101 9.60 9.60 2.28
C GLY A 101 9.45 8.53 1.21
N ALA A 102 8.69 8.80 0.15
CA ALA A 102 8.50 7.88 -0.95
C ALA A 102 9.81 7.60 -1.72
N TRP A 103 10.58 8.63 -1.98
CA TRP A 103 11.89 8.48 -2.61
C TRP A 103 12.87 7.68 -1.73
N ALA A 104 12.94 8.01 -0.45
CA ALA A 104 13.78 7.32 0.53
C ALA A 104 13.35 5.85 0.68
N GLY A 105 12.05 5.60 0.88
CA GLY A 105 11.49 4.25 1.04
C GLY A 105 11.70 3.37 -0.19
N ALA A 106 11.46 3.88 -1.39
CA ALA A 106 11.72 3.15 -2.64
C ALA A 106 13.22 2.88 -2.82
N SER A 107 14.08 3.85 -2.53
CA SER A 107 15.54 3.68 -2.60
C SER A 107 16.04 2.65 -1.61
N TRP A 108 15.43 2.60 -0.44
CA TRP A 108 15.75 1.62 0.61
C TRP A 108 15.27 0.23 0.23
N ALA A 109 14.04 0.08 -0.25
CA ALA A 109 13.47 -1.20 -0.68
C ALA A 109 14.34 -1.89 -1.76
N VAL A 110 14.83 -1.13 -2.75
CA VAL A 110 15.70 -1.67 -3.82
C VAL A 110 17.05 -2.16 -3.28
N ARG A 111 17.58 -1.55 -2.23
CA ARG A 111 18.87 -1.90 -1.63
C ARG A 111 18.77 -2.99 -0.56
N MET A 112 17.56 -3.30 -0.09
CA MET A 112 17.38 -4.33 0.93
C MET A 112 17.65 -5.71 0.35
N ARG A 113 18.29 -6.57 1.16
CA ARG A 113 18.34 -8.01 0.90
C ARG A 113 16.91 -8.58 0.94
N GLY A 114 16.63 -9.56 0.10
CA GLY A 114 15.30 -10.17 0.02
C GLY A 114 14.73 -10.56 1.40
N ALA A 115 15.52 -11.28 2.21
CA ALA A 115 15.12 -11.69 3.56
C ALA A 115 14.73 -10.50 4.47
N THR A 116 15.50 -9.40 4.41
CA THR A 116 15.19 -8.18 5.17
C THR A 116 13.90 -7.55 4.68
N LEU A 117 13.69 -7.48 3.36
CA LEU A 117 12.47 -6.91 2.78
C LEU A 117 11.23 -7.71 3.20
N TYR A 118 11.28 -9.05 3.23
CA TYR A 118 10.18 -9.88 3.74
C TYR A 118 9.83 -9.55 5.19
N LYS A 119 10.84 -9.41 6.07
CA LYS A 119 10.63 -9.05 7.48
C LYS A 119 10.03 -7.65 7.64
N VAL A 120 10.54 -6.68 6.87
CA VAL A 120 10.01 -5.30 6.86
C VAL A 120 8.57 -5.26 6.39
N LEU A 121 8.23 -5.96 5.29
CA LEU A 121 6.87 -6.06 4.79
C LEU A 121 5.94 -6.71 5.82
N ALA A 122 6.38 -7.77 6.49
CA ALA A 122 5.59 -8.39 7.56
C ALA A 122 5.33 -7.43 8.72
N ALA A 123 6.36 -6.69 9.17
CA ALA A 123 6.21 -5.68 10.22
C ALA A 123 5.25 -4.55 9.81
N LEU A 124 5.36 -4.08 8.56
CA LEU A 124 4.47 -3.05 8.03
C LEU A 124 3.02 -3.54 7.90
N MET A 125 2.78 -4.82 7.57
CA MET A 125 1.43 -5.40 7.58
C MET A 125 0.82 -5.44 8.98
N VAL A 126 1.62 -5.74 10.01
CA VAL A 126 1.19 -5.66 11.41
C VAL A 126 0.84 -4.21 11.78
N LEU A 127 1.68 -3.25 11.37
CA LEU A 127 1.40 -1.82 11.57
C LEU A 127 0.09 -1.40 10.89
N MET A 128 -0.15 -1.84 9.65
CA MET A 128 -1.40 -1.55 8.92
C MET A 128 -2.61 -2.18 9.60
N ALA A 129 -2.50 -3.43 10.09
CA ALA A 129 -3.58 -4.08 10.84
C ALA A 129 -3.88 -3.30 12.14
N ALA A 130 -2.86 -2.86 12.85
CA ALA A 130 -3.04 -2.04 14.06
C ALA A 130 -3.67 -0.68 13.72
N ALA A 131 -3.21 0.01 12.68
CA ALA A 131 -3.79 1.27 12.23
C ALA A 131 -5.27 1.11 11.85
N LEU A 132 -5.61 0.04 11.11
CA LEU A 132 -6.98 -0.26 10.72
C LEU A 132 -7.89 -0.43 11.94
N VAL A 133 -7.47 -1.19 12.94
CA VAL A 133 -8.25 -1.39 14.16
C VAL A 133 -8.37 -0.09 14.94
N LEU A 134 -7.27 0.62 15.17
CA LEU A 134 -7.26 1.86 15.97
C LEU A 134 -8.15 2.95 15.36
N THR A 135 -8.14 3.12 14.04
CA THR A 135 -8.93 4.15 13.36
C THR A 135 -10.43 3.91 13.42
N HIS A 136 -10.86 2.67 13.63
CA HIS A 136 -12.29 2.31 13.66
C HIS A 136 -12.82 2.01 15.06
N THR A 137 -11.95 1.76 16.05
CA THR A 137 -12.37 1.48 17.42
C THR A 137 -12.18 2.67 18.36
N ALA A 138 -11.20 3.52 18.08
CA ALA A 138 -10.90 4.67 18.93
C ALA A 138 -11.68 5.90 18.46
N THR A 139 -12.52 6.46 19.34
CA THR A 139 -13.07 7.82 19.20
C THR A 139 -11.94 8.82 19.51
N VAL A 140 -10.92 8.88 18.66
CA VAL A 140 -9.81 9.79 18.86
C VAL A 140 -10.21 11.16 18.35
N GLY A 141 -10.42 12.09 19.28
CA GLY A 141 -10.63 13.50 18.93
C GLY A 141 -9.37 14.11 18.28
N ALA A 142 -9.55 15.22 17.58
CA ALA A 142 -8.43 15.94 16.97
C ALA A 142 -7.42 16.37 18.04
N LEU A 143 -6.13 16.22 17.74
CA LEU A 143 -5.05 16.64 18.64
C LEU A 143 -4.96 18.17 18.67
N PRO A 144 -5.10 18.83 19.85
CA PRO A 144 -5.02 20.29 19.98
C PRO A 144 -3.56 20.76 19.88
N LEU A 145 -2.96 20.67 18.69
CA LEU A 145 -1.56 21.08 18.48
C LEU A 145 -1.48 22.54 18.01
N PRO A 146 -0.53 23.34 18.52
CA PRO A 146 -0.21 24.66 17.99
C PRO A 146 0.18 24.59 16.51
N GLY A 147 -0.14 25.62 15.73
CA GLY A 147 0.08 25.66 14.28
C GLY A 147 1.46 25.21 13.82
N PRO A 148 2.57 25.73 14.38
CA PRO A 148 3.93 25.30 13.99
C PRO A 148 4.22 23.82 14.31
N VAL A 149 3.79 23.34 15.48
CA VAL A 149 3.96 21.94 15.90
C VAL A 149 3.15 21.00 14.98
N ARG A 150 1.93 21.39 14.64
CA ARG A 150 1.07 20.66 13.71
C ARG A 150 1.68 20.56 12.31
N ALA A 151 2.30 21.66 11.83
CA ALA A 151 2.99 21.67 10.55
C ALA A 151 4.17 20.69 10.52
N VAL A 152 5.03 20.72 11.56
CA VAL A 152 6.16 19.79 11.69
C VAL A 152 5.68 18.33 11.81
N ALA A 153 4.65 18.09 12.63
CA ALA A 153 4.04 16.77 12.79
C ALA A 153 3.47 16.25 11.45
N GLY A 154 2.83 17.12 10.65
CA GLY A 154 2.31 16.77 9.34
C GLY A 154 3.40 16.38 8.34
N VAL A 155 4.52 17.12 8.27
CA VAL A 155 5.67 16.76 7.44
C VAL A 155 6.29 15.43 7.89
N ALA A 156 6.46 15.25 9.20
CA ALA A 156 7.03 14.02 9.76
C ALA A 156 6.12 12.79 9.49
N ALA A 157 4.81 12.95 9.72
CA ALA A 157 3.82 11.92 9.41
C ALA A 157 3.79 11.61 7.90
N GLY A 158 3.75 12.64 7.05
CA GLY A 158 3.85 12.50 5.61
C GLY A 158 5.09 11.72 5.19
N PHE A 159 6.26 12.03 5.76
CA PHE A 159 7.50 11.31 5.47
C PHE A 159 7.37 9.82 5.84
N GLY A 160 6.94 9.50 7.06
CA GLY A 160 6.75 8.12 7.51
C GLY A 160 5.75 7.36 6.63
N ILE A 161 4.62 7.98 6.29
CA ILE A 161 3.60 7.40 5.40
C ILE A 161 4.16 7.18 4.00
N GLY A 162 4.92 8.14 3.46
CA GLY A 162 5.60 8.02 2.16
C GLY A 162 6.56 6.83 2.12
N VAL A 163 7.37 6.64 3.17
CA VAL A 163 8.26 5.48 3.31
C VAL A 163 7.47 4.17 3.29
N VAL A 164 6.46 4.05 4.14
CA VAL A 164 5.60 2.86 4.24
C VAL A 164 4.92 2.56 2.91
N ALA A 165 4.27 3.56 2.32
CA ALA A 165 3.58 3.44 1.04
C ALA A 165 4.51 3.03 -0.11
N ALA A 166 5.75 3.52 -0.12
CA ALA A 166 6.74 3.13 -1.12
C ALA A 166 7.17 1.67 -0.92
N ILE A 167 7.56 1.27 0.29
CA ILE A 167 8.06 -0.08 0.58
C ILE A 167 6.97 -1.14 0.36
N MET A 168 5.73 -0.88 0.72
CA MET A 168 4.62 -1.83 0.52
C MET A 168 4.01 -1.81 -0.88
N GLY A 169 4.31 -0.77 -1.67
CA GLY A 169 3.69 -0.62 -2.98
C GLY A 169 2.21 -0.22 -2.93
N VAL A 170 1.76 0.41 -1.85
CA VAL A 170 0.38 0.86 -1.64
C VAL A 170 0.23 2.37 -1.88
N ALA A 171 -1.00 2.87 -1.87
CA ALA A 171 -1.29 4.30 -2.00
C ALA A 171 -1.04 5.08 -0.70
N GLY A 172 -1.18 4.44 0.46
CA GLY A 172 -0.99 5.03 1.79
C GLY A 172 -2.23 5.75 2.34
N GLY A 173 -3.38 5.64 1.67
CA GLY A 173 -4.63 6.25 2.10
C GLY A 173 -5.05 5.82 3.50
N GLU A 174 -4.81 4.56 3.85
CA GLU A 174 -5.09 3.96 5.15
C GLU A 174 -4.43 4.68 6.33
N LEU A 175 -3.26 5.27 6.08
CA LEU A 175 -2.52 6.05 7.07
C LEU A 175 -2.78 7.56 6.91
N LEU A 176 -2.96 8.04 5.67
CA LEU A 176 -3.21 9.45 5.40
C LEU A 176 -4.54 9.93 5.95
N ILE A 177 -5.63 9.16 5.75
CA ILE A 177 -6.97 9.56 6.20
C ILE A 177 -6.99 9.80 7.71
N PRO A 178 -6.61 8.83 8.57
CA PRO A 178 -6.58 9.07 10.01
C PRO A 178 -5.62 10.19 10.40
N THR A 179 -4.48 10.32 9.73
CA THR A 179 -3.53 11.41 9.99
C THR A 179 -4.17 12.77 9.72
N ILE A 180 -4.92 12.93 8.61
CA ILE A 180 -5.62 14.17 8.28
C ILE A 180 -6.71 14.47 9.30
N VAL A 181 -7.49 13.48 9.69
CA VAL A 181 -8.55 13.64 10.70
C VAL A 181 -7.95 14.04 12.05
N LEU A 182 -6.91 13.35 12.51
CA LEU A 182 -6.30 13.56 13.84
C LEU A 182 -5.52 14.87 13.96
N LEU A 183 -4.71 15.21 12.94
CA LEU A 183 -3.85 16.41 13.01
C LEU A 183 -4.58 17.68 12.62
N TYR A 184 -5.57 17.59 11.71
CA TYR A 184 -6.17 18.79 11.11
C TYR A 184 -7.66 18.94 11.41
N ALA A 185 -8.28 17.99 12.13
CA ALA A 185 -9.71 18.01 12.47
C ALA A 185 -10.63 18.11 11.24
N ILE A 186 -10.26 17.49 10.13
CA ILE A 186 -11.00 17.51 8.87
C ILE A 186 -11.96 16.33 8.82
N ASP A 187 -13.17 16.55 8.28
CA ASP A 187 -14.15 15.48 8.07
C ASP A 187 -13.59 14.33 7.25
N ILE A 188 -13.95 13.10 7.60
CA ILE A 188 -13.41 11.87 7.01
C ILE A 188 -13.65 11.77 5.49
N LYS A 189 -14.76 12.31 4.98
CA LYS A 189 -15.06 12.30 3.53
C LYS A 189 -14.11 13.22 2.77
N VAL A 190 -13.89 14.43 3.31
CA VAL A 190 -12.92 15.39 2.78
C VAL A 190 -11.51 14.83 2.91
N ALA A 191 -11.14 14.27 4.07
CA ALA A 191 -9.86 13.63 4.31
C ALA A 191 -9.56 12.51 3.30
N GLY A 192 -10.57 11.71 2.94
CA GLY A 192 -10.46 10.69 1.90
C GLY A 192 -10.09 11.26 0.52
N SER A 193 -10.67 12.40 0.14
CA SER A 193 -10.32 13.04 -1.14
C SER A 193 -8.96 13.73 -1.08
N LEU A 194 -8.63 14.40 0.02
CA LEU A 194 -7.30 14.99 0.23
C LEU A 194 -6.20 13.93 0.24
N SER A 195 -6.47 12.74 0.82
CA SER A 195 -5.51 11.64 0.84
C SER A 195 -5.15 11.17 -0.57
N LEU A 196 -6.09 11.17 -1.52
CA LEU A 196 -5.81 10.81 -2.92
C LEU A 196 -4.92 11.87 -3.59
N LEU A 197 -5.13 13.16 -3.30
CA LEU A 197 -4.28 14.24 -3.81
C LEU A 197 -2.84 14.14 -3.31
N VAL A 198 -2.64 13.66 -2.07
CA VAL A 198 -1.31 13.38 -1.51
C VAL A 198 -0.74 12.06 -2.06
N SER A 199 -1.56 11.02 -2.11
CA SER A 199 -1.13 9.67 -2.53
C SER A 199 -0.64 9.64 -3.96
N LEU A 200 -1.33 10.30 -4.89
CA LEU A 200 -1.01 10.22 -6.32
C LEU A 200 0.41 10.71 -6.64
N PRO A 201 0.82 11.95 -6.27
CA PRO A 201 2.20 12.38 -6.48
C PRO A 201 3.22 11.53 -5.73
N THR A 202 2.89 11.10 -4.50
CA THR A 202 3.75 10.22 -3.69
C THR A 202 4.00 8.89 -4.40
N MET A 203 2.96 8.29 -4.99
CA MET A 203 3.06 7.06 -5.77
C MET A 203 3.89 7.24 -7.03
N LEU A 204 3.71 8.36 -7.74
CA LEU A 204 4.48 8.68 -8.94
C LEU A 204 5.97 8.81 -8.63
N VAL A 205 6.33 9.48 -7.52
CA VAL A 205 7.74 9.60 -7.09
C VAL A 205 8.34 8.24 -6.75
N ALA A 206 7.64 7.39 -5.99
CA ALA A 206 8.11 6.04 -5.70
C ALA A 206 8.25 5.21 -6.99
N PHE A 207 7.28 5.30 -7.89
CA PHE A 207 7.28 4.59 -9.16
C PHE A 207 8.45 5.06 -10.07
N ALA A 208 8.66 6.37 -10.18
CA ALA A 208 9.79 6.94 -10.90
C ALA A 208 11.14 6.51 -10.29
N ARG A 209 11.23 6.34 -8.97
CA ARG A 209 12.44 5.82 -8.33
C ARG A 209 12.68 4.36 -8.68
N TYR A 210 11.65 3.51 -8.66
CA TYR A 210 11.75 2.11 -9.08
C TYR A 210 12.13 1.97 -10.56
N SER A 211 11.72 2.89 -11.44
CA SER A 211 12.02 2.83 -12.87
C SER A 211 13.51 2.93 -13.20
N ARG A 212 14.30 3.60 -12.35
CA ARG A 212 15.72 3.86 -12.58
C ARG A 212 16.61 2.62 -12.46
N ASP A 213 16.18 1.60 -11.73
CA ASP A 213 16.98 0.39 -11.44
C ASP A 213 16.58 -0.81 -12.29
N GLY A 214 15.99 -0.59 -13.48
CA GLY A 214 15.59 -1.68 -14.39
C GLY A 214 14.38 -2.49 -13.90
N SER A 215 13.76 -2.08 -12.80
CA SER A 215 12.63 -2.78 -12.16
C SER A 215 11.38 -2.88 -13.05
N PHE A 216 11.31 -2.09 -14.13
CA PHE A 216 10.25 -2.18 -15.15
C PHE A 216 10.27 -3.47 -15.97
N ALA A 217 11.39 -4.21 -15.98
CA ALA A 217 11.42 -5.51 -16.64
C ALA A 217 10.35 -6.46 -16.06
N VAL A 218 10.15 -6.44 -14.74
CA VAL A 218 9.11 -7.22 -14.05
C VAL A 218 7.70 -6.85 -14.54
N LEU A 219 7.43 -5.57 -14.74
CA LEU A 219 6.12 -5.11 -15.22
C LEU A 219 5.89 -5.51 -16.67
N ARG A 220 6.90 -5.36 -17.53
CA ARG A 220 6.81 -5.74 -18.95
C ARG A 220 6.60 -7.24 -19.14
N SER A 221 7.34 -8.07 -18.40
CA SER A 221 7.23 -9.52 -18.47
C SER A 221 5.90 -10.06 -17.92
N ASN A 222 5.22 -9.29 -17.05
CA ASN A 222 3.97 -9.70 -16.42
C ASN A 222 2.79 -8.78 -16.76
N LEU A 223 2.82 -8.10 -17.92
CA LEU A 223 1.82 -7.09 -18.27
C LEU A 223 0.41 -7.67 -18.36
N ARG A 224 0.23 -8.84 -18.99
CA ARG A 224 -1.09 -9.49 -19.09
C ARG A 224 -1.65 -9.85 -17.73
N PHE A 225 -0.83 -10.40 -16.84
CA PHE A 225 -1.18 -10.70 -15.46
C PHE A 225 -1.61 -9.43 -14.71
N THR A 226 -0.79 -8.37 -14.81
CA THR A 226 -1.04 -7.08 -14.16
C THR A 226 -2.36 -6.47 -14.60
N VAL A 227 -2.60 -6.38 -15.91
CA VAL A 227 -3.84 -5.82 -16.47
C VAL A 227 -5.06 -6.64 -16.04
N THR A 228 -4.97 -7.97 -16.09
CA THR A 228 -6.07 -8.85 -15.68
C THR A 228 -6.39 -8.69 -14.19
N MET A 229 -5.37 -8.62 -13.33
CA MET A 229 -5.57 -8.43 -11.90
C MET A 229 -6.12 -7.04 -11.56
N VAL A 230 -5.71 -6.00 -12.29
CA VAL A 230 -6.26 -4.64 -12.18
C VAL A 230 -7.73 -4.62 -12.60
N ALA A 231 -8.07 -5.23 -13.73
CA ALA A 231 -9.46 -5.32 -14.19
C ALA A 231 -10.35 -6.01 -13.16
N GLY A 232 -9.87 -7.13 -12.59
CA GLY A 232 -10.53 -7.79 -11.46
C GLY A 232 -10.67 -6.85 -10.26
N SER A 233 -9.60 -6.13 -9.87
CA SER A 233 -9.63 -5.21 -8.74
C SER A 233 -10.62 -4.06 -8.91
N ILE A 234 -10.73 -3.50 -10.12
CA ILE A 234 -11.69 -2.44 -10.42
C ILE A 234 -13.12 -2.99 -10.35
N ALA A 235 -13.39 -4.13 -11.00
CA ALA A 235 -14.71 -4.79 -10.95
C ALA A 235 -15.09 -5.13 -9.50
N GLY A 236 -14.16 -5.70 -8.73
CA GLY A 236 -14.36 -6.00 -7.32
C GLY A 236 -14.61 -4.76 -6.48
N ALA A 237 -13.85 -3.68 -6.69
CA ALA A 237 -14.02 -2.43 -5.94
C ALA A 237 -15.38 -1.78 -6.19
N LEU A 238 -15.89 -1.83 -7.42
CA LEU A 238 -17.24 -1.38 -7.75
C LEU A 238 -18.29 -2.20 -7.02
N LEU A 239 -18.18 -3.54 -7.05
CA LEU A 239 -19.09 -4.44 -6.33
C LEU A 239 -18.99 -4.25 -4.81
N GLY A 240 -17.77 -4.12 -4.26
CA GLY A 240 -17.54 -3.85 -2.85
C GLY A 240 -18.11 -2.51 -2.40
N GLY A 241 -18.01 -1.48 -3.24
CA GLY A 241 -18.62 -0.18 -2.99
C GLY A 241 -20.15 -0.24 -2.93
N LEU A 242 -20.79 -1.09 -3.75
CA LEU A 242 -22.24 -1.33 -3.68
C LEU A 242 -22.64 -2.10 -2.41
N LEU A 243 -21.74 -2.89 -1.85
CA LEU A 243 -21.95 -3.65 -0.62
C LEU A 243 -21.55 -2.85 0.64
N LEU A 244 -21.13 -1.60 0.47
CA LEU A 244 -20.80 -0.71 1.59
C LEU A 244 -21.99 -0.57 2.53
N GLY A 245 -21.77 -0.86 3.83
CA GLY A 245 -22.81 -0.80 4.86
C GLY A 245 -23.65 -2.08 4.99
N VAL A 246 -23.52 -3.08 4.10
CA VAL A 246 -24.19 -4.38 4.24
C VAL A 246 -23.55 -5.20 5.35
N ILE A 247 -22.23 -5.18 5.45
CA ILE A 247 -21.49 -5.84 6.52
C ILE A 247 -21.16 -4.80 7.59
N PRO A 248 -21.56 -5.00 8.85
CA PRO A 248 -21.21 -4.06 9.92
C PRO A 248 -19.70 -3.93 10.11
N ASP A 249 -19.19 -2.71 10.30
CA ASP A 249 -17.76 -2.42 10.48
C ASP A 249 -17.13 -3.24 11.61
N ARG A 250 -17.91 -3.49 12.68
CA ARG A 250 -17.49 -4.32 13.83
C ARG A 250 -17.15 -5.78 13.46
N VAL A 251 -17.58 -6.26 12.29
CA VAL A 251 -17.24 -7.59 11.77
C VAL A 251 -16.20 -7.48 10.67
N LEU A 252 -16.37 -6.53 9.77
CA LEU A 252 -15.50 -6.32 8.62
C LEU A 252 -14.05 -5.98 9.03
N ILE A 253 -13.88 -5.02 9.94
CA ILE A 253 -12.57 -4.51 10.34
C ILE A 253 -11.71 -5.56 11.08
N PRO A 254 -12.21 -6.26 12.10
CA PRO A 254 -11.45 -7.35 12.71
C PRO A 254 -11.10 -8.47 11.72
N ALA A 255 -12.03 -8.82 10.82
CA ALA A 255 -11.77 -9.85 9.81
C ALA A 255 -10.60 -9.46 8.89
N LEU A 256 -10.55 -8.20 8.44
CA LEU A 256 -9.48 -7.68 7.60
C LEU A 256 -8.15 -7.58 8.36
N ALA A 257 -8.19 -7.13 9.61
CA ALA A 257 -7.00 -7.12 10.47
C ALA A 257 -6.44 -8.53 10.67
N VAL A 258 -7.29 -9.53 10.88
CA VAL A 258 -6.88 -10.94 10.97
C VAL A 258 -6.25 -11.42 9.66
N ILE A 259 -6.81 -11.08 8.50
CA ILE A 259 -6.23 -11.42 7.18
C ILE A 259 -4.83 -10.81 7.05
N LEU A 260 -4.64 -9.55 7.43
CA LEU A 260 -3.32 -8.89 7.40
C LEU A 260 -2.33 -9.57 8.36
N LEU A 261 -2.75 -9.91 9.58
CA LEU A 261 -1.90 -10.59 10.56
C LEU A 261 -1.49 -12.00 10.12
N ILE A 262 -2.43 -12.78 9.57
CA ILE A 262 -2.12 -14.10 9.00
C ILE A 262 -1.14 -13.95 7.83
N SER A 263 -1.35 -12.95 6.98
CA SER A 263 -0.48 -12.64 5.85
C SER A 263 0.92 -12.23 6.32
N ALA A 264 1.02 -11.40 7.35
CA ALA A 264 2.29 -11.00 7.97
C ALA A 264 3.03 -12.21 8.55
N ALA A 265 2.34 -13.10 9.26
CA ALA A 265 2.92 -14.31 9.83
C ALA A 265 3.44 -15.28 8.74
N LYS A 266 2.65 -15.47 7.66
CA LYS A 266 3.08 -16.26 6.50
C LYS A 266 4.32 -15.65 5.85
N LEU A 267 4.33 -14.34 5.65
CA LEU A 267 5.43 -13.63 5.01
C LEU A 267 6.72 -13.71 5.84
N ALA A 268 6.62 -13.54 7.15
CA ALA A 268 7.75 -13.67 8.07
C ALA A 268 8.38 -15.08 8.04
N ARG A 269 7.57 -16.12 7.83
CA ARG A 269 8.04 -17.52 7.73
C ARG A 269 8.66 -17.85 6.36
N HIS A 270 8.29 -17.12 5.30
CA HIS A 270 8.83 -17.31 3.95
C HIS A 270 10.13 -16.53 3.69
N ALA A 271 10.62 -15.74 4.66
CA ALA A 271 11.90 -15.07 4.54
C ALA A 271 13.01 -16.16 4.45
N PRO A 272 13.80 -16.23 3.36
CA PRO A 272 14.92 -17.15 3.30
C PRO A 272 15.84 -16.91 4.50
N PRO A 273 16.43 -17.95 5.13
CA PRO A 273 17.38 -17.75 6.20
C PRO A 273 18.52 -16.86 5.72
N ASP A 274 18.91 -15.86 6.54
CA ASP A 274 20.06 -15.02 6.23
C ASP A 274 21.28 -15.91 6.03
N ALA A 275 22.04 -15.71 4.95
CA ALA A 275 23.24 -16.49 4.62
C ALA A 275 24.29 -16.53 5.77
N ARG A 276 24.23 -15.57 6.71
CA ARG A 276 25.04 -15.56 7.94
C ARG A 276 24.66 -16.64 8.96
N GLN A 277 23.42 -17.18 8.92
CA GLN A 277 23.01 -18.29 9.78
C GLN A 277 23.37 -19.67 9.18
N ALA A 278 23.74 -19.72 7.91
CA ALA A 278 24.13 -20.94 7.23
C ALA A 278 25.58 -21.33 7.45
N GLY A 279 26.33 -20.63 8.31
CA GLY A 279 27.72 -21.07 8.70
C GLY A 279 28.72 -21.09 7.55
N LEU A 280 28.50 -20.36 6.48
CA LEU A 280 29.48 -20.25 5.40
C LEU A 280 30.59 -19.29 5.80
N PRO A 281 31.87 -19.69 5.72
CA PRO A 281 33.00 -18.83 6.06
C PRO A 281 33.03 -17.61 5.12
N ASP A 282 33.28 -16.44 5.70
CA ASP A 282 33.58 -15.22 4.95
C ASP A 282 34.84 -15.46 4.09
N ASN A 283 34.67 -15.57 2.79
CA ASN A 283 35.76 -15.50 1.79
C ASN A 283 35.79 -14.09 1.21
#